data_02600a53e34bfbf1674f17a5e9b61406
#
_entry.id   02600a53e34bfbf1674f17a5e9b61406
#
_cell.length_a   1.000
_cell.length_b   1.000
_cell.length_c   1.000
_cell.angle_alpha   90.00
_cell.angle_beta   90.00
_cell.angle_gamma   90.00
#
_symmetry.space_group_name_H-M   'P 1'
#
loop_
_entity.id
_entity.type
_entity.pdbx_description
1 polymer ?
#
loop_
_entity_poly.entity_id
_entity_poly.type
_entity_poly.pdbx_seq_one_letter_code
_entity_poly.pdbx_strand_id
1 'polypeptide(L)'
;MDVKMLRILQSLNPKNPNSDEKIRGMKYEELTHKIIGCAMKVHSTLGNGFQEVIYQRALAIEMEKQGLRFTREMEMTIYYEGVDIGTRRVDFFVGEFIMVELKAIIKLEEVHLAQAMNYCQAYNLPVGLLLNFGSKSLEYKRVYNVNHPENKEYKKGLN
;
A
#
# COMPACT_ATOMS: atom_id res chain seq x y z
N MET A 1 -3.07 2.61 18.48
CA MET A 1 -1.97 2.10 17.61
C MET A 1 -1.21 1.05 18.39
N ASP A 2 -0.98 -0.11 17.79
CA ASP A 2 -0.22 -1.19 18.41
C ASP A 2 1.24 -0.74 18.65
N VAL A 3 1.79 -1.03 19.83
CA VAL A 3 3.19 -0.72 20.22
C VAL A 3 4.19 -1.34 19.22
N LYS A 4 3.83 -2.47 18.64
CA LYS A 4 4.64 -3.16 17.61
C LYS A 4 4.68 -2.37 16.29
N MET A 5 3.55 -1.78 15.89
CA MET A 5 3.46 -0.87 14.75
C MET A 5 4.29 0.40 14.98
N LEU A 6 4.23 0.96 16.19
CA LEU A 6 5.03 2.13 16.57
C LEU A 6 6.54 1.85 16.50
N ARG A 7 6.98 0.66 16.94
CA ARG A 7 8.38 0.25 16.83
C ARG A 7 8.84 0.05 15.40
N ILE A 8 7.98 -0.49 14.53
CA ILE A 8 8.27 -0.65 13.11
C ILE A 8 8.38 0.73 12.44
N LEU A 9 7.46 1.64 12.74
CA LEU A 9 7.51 3.02 12.25
C LEU A 9 8.76 3.77 12.73
N GLN A 10 9.24 3.52 13.96
CA GLN A 10 10.47 4.09 14.50
C GLN A 10 11.74 3.46 13.91
N SER A 11 11.70 2.22 13.45
CA SER A 11 12.84 1.55 12.81
C SER A 11 13.03 1.94 11.35
N LEU A 12 12.06 2.61 10.75
CA LEU A 12 12.13 3.13 9.38
C LEU A 12 13.07 4.33 9.31
N ASN A 13 14.35 4.03 9.22
CA ASN A 13 15.49 4.88 8.92
C ASN A 13 15.51 6.32 9.49
N PRO A 14 16.27 6.57 10.55
CA PRO A 14 16.40 7.90 11.18
C PRO A 14 17.26 8.90 10.38
N LYS A 15 17.69 8.58 9.16
CA LYS A 15 18.78 9.30 8.49
C LYS A 15 18.38 10.53 7.65
N ASN A 16 17.09 10.85 7.50
CA ASN A 16 16.71 12.07 6.78
C ASN A 16 15.41 12.71 7.31
N PRO A 17 15.50 13.64 8.28
CA PRO A 17 14.32 14.33 8.82
C PRO A 17 13.54 15.12 7.75
N ASN A 18 14.20 15.62 6.70
CA ASN A 18 13.54 16.36 5.61
C ASN A 18 12.64 15.48 4.74
N SER A 19 12.92 14.17 4.65
CA SER A 19 12.05 13.25 3.91
C SER A 19 10.74 12.98 4.66
N ASP A 20 10.78 12.97 5.97
CA ASP A 20 9.63 12.68 6.83
C ASP A 20 8.61 13.81 6.84
N GLU A 21 9.07 15.06 6.91
CA GLU A 21 8.20 16.24 6.81
C GLU A 21 7.57 16.36 5.42
N LYS A 22 8.35 16.05 4.37
CA LYS A 22 7.86 16.09 2.99
C LYS A 22 6.79 15.03 2.73
N ILE A 23 6.95 13.83 3.29
CA ILE A 23 5.97 12.74 3.16
C ILE A 23 4.71 13.07 3.96
N ARG A 24 4.84 13.63 5.17
CA ARG A 24 3.68 14.04 6.01
C ARG A 24 2.81 15.11 5.36
N GLY A 25 3.41 16.00 4.59
CA GLY A 25 2.67 17.03 3.84
C GLY A 25 2.03 16.56 2.55
N MET A 26 2.31 15.32 2.13
CA MET A 26 1.80 14.77 0.89
C MET A 26 0.39 14.24 1.05
N LYS A 27 -0.52 14.67 0.19
CA LYS A 27 -1.87 14.07 0.09
C LYS A 27 -1.76 12.63 -0.42
N TYR A 28 -2.70 11.78 -0.02
CA TYR A 28 -2.73 10.37 -0.44
C TYR A 28 -2.71 10.21 -1.96
N GLU A 29 -3.39 11.11 -2.66
CA GLU A 29 -3.42 11.12 -4.12
C GLU A 29 -2.05 11.32 -4.74
N GLU A 30 -1.24 12.23 -4.19
CA GLU A 30 0.13 12.47 -4.69
C GLU A 30 1.03 11.27 -4.47
N LEU A 31 0.95 10.67 -3.28
CA LEU A 31 1.78 9.51 -2.93
C LEU A 31 1.38 8.28 -3.76
N THR A 32 0.08 7.99 -3.87
CA THR A 32 -0.41 6.91 -4.72
C THR A 32 -0.08 7.14 -6.18
N HIS A 33 -0.17 8.38 -6.66
CA HIS A 33 0.22 8.74 -8.03
C HIS A 33 1.70 8.42 -8.31
N LYS A 34 2.59 8.73 -7.38
CA LYS A 34 4.02 8.40 -7.51
C LYS A 34 4.26 6.89 -7.53
N ILE A 35 3.58 6.14 -6.67
CA ILE A 35 3.68 4.68 -6.63
C ILE A 35 3.17 4.08 -7.94
N ILE A 36 2.04 4.55 -8.44
CA ILE A 36 1.48 4.12 -9.73
C ILE A 36 2.44 4.43 -10.88
N GLY A 37 3.06 5.60 -10.88
CA GLY A 37 4.08 5.96 -11.87
C GLY A 37 5.26 5.00 -11.87
N CYS A 38 5.76 4.60 -10.70
CA CYS A 38 6.79 3.57 -10.54
C CYS A 38 6.31 2.21 -11.10
N ALA A 39 5.09 1.83 -10.78
CA ALA A 39 4.49 0.58 -11.25
C ALA A 39 4.31 0.57 -12.77
N MET A 40 3.89 1.67 -13.37
CA MET A 40 3.78 1.82 -14.83
C MET A 40 5.12 1.63 -15.51
N LYS A 41 6.19 2.20 -14.96
CA LYS A 41 7.55 2.03 -15.49
C LYS A 41 7.99 0.56 -15.42
N VAL A 42 7.74 -0.11 -14.30
CA VAL A 42 8.03 -1.55 -14.15
C VAL A 42 7.26 -2.36 -15.17
N HIS A 43 5.95 -2.14 -15.28
CA HIS A 43 5.08 -2.89 -16.20
C HIS A 43 5.46 -2.68 -17.67
N SER A 44 5.75 -1.45 -18.07
CA SER A 44 6.16 -1.13 -19.45
C SER A 44 7.53 -1.75 -19.81
N THR A 45 8.39 -1.95 -18.84
CA THR A 45 9.72 -2.55 -19.03
C THR A 45 9.66 -4.07 -19.05
N LEU A 46 8.94 -4.69 -18.11
CA LEU A 46 8.93 -6.15 -17.90
C LEU A 46 7.79 -6.87 -18.63
N GLY A 47 6.70 -6.17 -18.92
CA GLY A 47 5.47 -6.82 -19.42
C GLY A 47 4.73 -7.58 -18.32
N ASN A 48 3.78 -8.43 -18.73
CA ASN A 48 2.80 -9.06 -17.83
C ASN A 48 3.04 -10.56 -17.52
N GLY A 49 4.20 -11.11 -17.84
CA GLY A 49 4.44 -12.56 -17.79
C GLY A 49 5.20 -13.08 -16.57
N PHE A 50 5.55 -12.23 -15.61
CA PHE A 50 6.33 -12.64 -14.46
C PHE A 50 5.48 -12.93 -13.22
N GLN A 51 6.09 -13.55 -12.22
CA GLN A 51 5.48 -13.78 -10.91
C GLN A 51 5.50 -12.51 -10.07
N GLU A 52 4.61 -12.40 -9.09
CA GLU A 52 4.48 -11.24 -8.20
C GLU A 52 5.79 -10.79 -7.57
N VAL A 53 6.62 -11.72 -7.10
CA VAL A 53 7.90 -11.41 -6.45
C VAL A 53 8.87 -10.62 -7.36
N ILE A 54 8.84 -10.86 -8.65
CA ILE A 54 9.68 -10.14 -9.62
C ILE A 54 9.22 -8.68 -9.72
N TYR A 55 7.93 -8.46 -9.83
CA TYR A 55 7.36 -7.11 -9.85
C TYR A 55 7.56 -6.37 -8.54
N GLN A 56 7.45 -7.07 -7.41
CA GLN A 56 7.71 -6.49 -6.10
C GLN A 56 9.15 -5.96 -5.99
N ARG A 57 10.13 -6.76 -6.41
CA ARG A 57 11.54 -6.36 -6.38
C ARG A 57 11.83 -5.18 -7.31
N ALA A 58 11.26 -5.21 -8.51
CA ALA A 58 11.41 -4.12 -9.47
C ALA A 58 10.75 -2.82 -8.97
N LEU A 59 9.55 -2.93 -8.40
CA LEU A 59 8.83 -1.78 -7.83
C LEU A 59 9.60 -1.16 -6.67
N ALA A 60 10.23 -1.96 -5.81
CA ALA A 60 11.08 -1.48 -4.73
C ALA A 60 12.22 -0.59 -5.28
N ILE A 61 12.89 -1.03 -6.34
CA ILE A 61 13.97 -0.27 -6.99
C ILE A 61 13.45 1.09 -7.50
N GLU A 62 12.31 1.10 -8.18
CA GLU A 62 11.76 2.34 -8.74
C GLU A 62 11.26 3.29 -7.63
N MET A 63 10.66 2.77 -6.57
CA MET A 63 10.25 3.60 -5.43
C MET A 63 11.45 4.20 -4.69
N GLU A 64 12.54 3.45 -4.52
CA GLU A 64 13.78 3.96 -3.93
C GLU A 64 14.36 5.11 -4.75
N LYS A 65 14.40 4.99 -6.08
CA LYS A 65 14.84 6.07 -6.98
C LYS A 65 14.01 7.34 -6.82
N GLN A 66 12.73 7.21 -6.49
CA GLN A 66 11.84 8.35 -6.23
C GLN A 66 11.93 8.88 -4.79
N GLY A 67 12.78 8.28 -3.96
CA GLY A 67 12.94 8.68 -2.56
C GLY A 67 11.73 8.36 -1.68
N LEU A 68 10.92 7.37 -2.08
CA LEU A 68 9.78 6.94 -1.28
C LEU A 68 10.25 6.04 -0.14
N ARG A 69 9.69 6.27 1.05
CA ARG A 69 9.93 5.41 2.22
C ARG A 69 8.90 4.29 2.24
N PHE A 70 9.38 3.07 2.40
CA PHE A 70 8.50 1.92 2.47
C PHE A 70 9.14 0.78 3.27
N THR A 71 8.29 -0.09 3.77
CA THR A 71 8.65 -1.40 4.32
C THR A 71 8.09 -2.48 3.41
N ARG A 72 8.89 -3.49 3.10
CA ARG A 72 8.47 -4.63 2.30
C ARG A 72 8.06 -5.78 3.19
N GLU A 73 7.07 -6.56 2.73
CA GLU A 73 6.65 -7.83 3.36
C GLU A 73 6.37 -7.69 4.86
N MET A 74 5.76 -6.58 5.25
CA MET A 74 5.43 -6.33 6.64
C MET A 74 4.32 -7.27 7.11
N GLU A 75 4.56 -7.99 8.20
CA GLU A 75 3.55 -8.80 8.86
C GLU A 75 2.64 -7.94 9.73
N MET A 76 1.36 -8.15 9.56
CA MET A 76 0.32 -7.49 10.33
C MET A 76 -0.57 -8.55 10.99
N THR A 77 -0.81 -8.37 12.28
CA THR A 77 -1.67 -9.28 13.05
C THR A 77 -3.12 -8.89 12.93
N ILE A 78 -3.99 -9.86 12.68
CA ILE A 78 -5.44 -9.69 12.65
C ILE A 78 -6.01 -10.10 14.01
N TYR A 79 -6.81 -9.21 14.60
CA TYR A 79 -7.46 -9.44 15.87
C TYR A 79 -8.97 -9.59 15.69
N TYR A 80 -9.54 -10.53 16.42
CA TYR A 80 -10.99 -10.68 16.58
C TYR A 80 -11.31 -10.71 18.08
N GLU A 81 -12.13 -9.76 18.52
CA GLU A 81 -12.47 -9.57 19.93
C GLU A 81 -11.24 -9.56 20.86
N GLY A 82 -10.16 -8.89 20.42
CA GLY A 82 -8.91 -8.76 21.16
C GLY A 82 -8.00 -9.99 21.10
N VAL A 83 -8.39 -11.06 20.40
CA VAL A 83 -7.63 -12.29 20.25
C VAL A 83 -6.91 -12.29 18.89
N ASP A 84 -5.62 -12.63 18.89
CA ASP A 84 -4.84 -12.85 17.67
C ASP A 84 -5.40 -14.08 16.94
N ILE A 85 -5.92 -13.88 15.74
CA ILE A 85 -6.47 -14.95 14.90
C ILE A 85 -5.65 -15.24 13.65
N GLY A 86 -4.49 -14.59 13.52
CA GLY A 86 -3.57 -14.83 12.41
C GLY A 86 -2.85 -13.59 11.96
N THR A 87 -1.95 -13.78 11.00
CA THR A 87 -1.17 -12.70 10.40
C THR A 87 -1.38 -12.64 8.89
N ARG A 88 -1.22 -11.45 8.34
CA ARG A 88 -1.16 -11.20 6.92
C ARG A 88 0.14 -10.46 6.60
N ARG A 89 0.82 -10.88 5.54
CA ARG A 89 1.97 -10.16 5.00
C ARG A 89 1.50 -9.27 3.86
N VAL A 90 1.78 -7.97 3.95
CA VAL A 90 1.51 -7.00 2.90
C VAL A 90 2.77 -6.76 2.07
N ASP A 91 2.64 -6.54 0.76
CA ASP A 91 3.79 -6.37 -0.11
C ASP A 91 4.59 -5.12 0.23
N PHE A 92 3.92 -3.98 0.38
CA PHE A 92 4.53 -2.73 0.83
C PHE A 92 3.63 -1.96 1.77
N PHE A 93 4.25 -1.31 2.72
CA PHE A 93 3.67 -0.23 3.49
C PHE A 93 4.46 1.05 3.19
N VAL A 94 3.83 1.98 2.49
CA VAL A 94 4.49 3.18 1.96
C VAL A 94 4.13 4.40 2.77
N GLY A 95 5.15 5.12 3.23
CA GLY A 95 4.99 6.19 4.20
C GLY A 95 4.40 5.61 5.49
N GLU A 96 3.46 6.31 6.08
CA GLU A 96 2.71 5.86 7.26
C GLU A 96 1.24 5.58 6.93
N PHE A 97 0.86 5.57 5.65
CA PHE A 97 -0.54 5.70 5.24
C PHE A 97 -1.03 4.66 4.25
N ILE A 98 -0.16 4.13 3.39
CA ILE A 98 -0.61 3.40 2.21
C ILE A 98 -0.13 1.96 2.27
N MET A 99 -1.09 1.04 2.30
CA MET A 99 -0.85 -0.37 2.07
C MET A 99 -0.87 -0.63 0.57
N VAL A 100 0.17 -1.26 0.04
CA VAL A 100 0.26 -1.63 -1.37
C VAL A 100 0.28 -3.14 -1.50
N GLU A 101 -0.67 -3.67 -2.26
CA GLU A 101 -0.79 -5.08 -2.61
C GLU A 101 -0.59 -5.27 -4.10
N LEU A 102 0.26 -6.23 -4.47
CA LEU A 102 0.53 -6.61 -5.84
C LEU A 102 -0.23 -7.88 -6.21
N LYS A 103 -0.63 -7.92 -7.47
CA LYS A 103 -1.19 -9.09 -8.12
C LYS A 103 -0.50 -9.30 -9.48
N ALA A 104 -0.44 -10.55 -9.92
CA ALA A 104 0.01 -10.94 -11.26
C ALA A 104 -1.03 -11.90 -11.87
N ILE A 105 -2.24 -11.39 -12.06
CA ILE A 105 -3.42 -12.12 -12.53
C ILE A 105 -3.95 -11.48 -13.81
N ILE A 106 -4.81 -12.20 -14.53
CA ILE A 106 -5.33 -11.73 -15.83
C ILE A 106 -6.14 -10.44 -15.66
N LYS A 107 -6.97 -10.37 -14.61
CA LYS A 107 -7.86 -9.24 -14.35
C LYS A 107 -8.15 -9.11 -12.85
N LEU A 108 -8.18 -7.86 -12.35
CA LEU A 108 -8.68 -7.58 -11.01
C LEU A 108 -10.20 -7.78 -10.94
N GLU A 109 -10.63 -8.40 -9.86
CA GLU A 109 -12.04 -8.66 -9.56
C GLU A 109 -12.44 -8.03 -8.22
N GLU A 110 -13.75 -7.97 -7.97
CA GLU A 110 -14.29 -7.37 -6.74
C GLU A 110 -13.77 -8.03 -5.45
N VAL A 111 -13.49 -9.33 -5.48
CA VAL A 111 -12.91 -10.04 -4.33
C VAL A 111 -11.54 -9.47 -3.93
N HIS A 112 -10.73 -9.05 -4.88
CA HIS A 112 -9.42 -8.45 -4.60
C HIS A 112 -9.57 -7.06 -3.96
N LEU A 113 -10.53 -6.28 -4.42
CA LEU A 113 -10.87 -4.98 -3.82
C LEU A 113 -11.41 -5.14 -2.41
N ALA A 114 -12.29 -6.12 -2.19
CA ALA A 114 -12.83 -6.42 -0.86
C ALA A 114 -11.73 -6.85 0.11
N GLN A 115 -10.78 -7.66 -0.32
CA GLN A 115 -9.63 -8.04 0.50
C GLN A 115 -8.79 -6.83 0.90
N ALA A 116 -8.47 -5.95 -0.04
CA ALA A 116 -7.71 -4.73 0.24
C ALA A 116 -8.45 -3.83 1.23
N MET A 117 -9.76 -3.67 1.07
CA MET A 117 -10.58 -2.90 2.00
C MET A 117 -10.60 -3.52 3.40
N ASN A 118 -10.75 -4.85 3.50
CA ASN A 118 -10.74 -5.56 4.77
C ASN A 118 -9.42 -5.35 5.52
N TYR A 119 -8.29 -5.36 4.81
CA TYR A 119 -6.98 -5.10 5.42
C TYR A 119 -6.85 -3.65 5.90
N CYS A 120 -7.30 -2.69 5.11
CA CYS A 120 -7.30 -1.28 5.52
C CYS A 120 -8.14 -1.06 6.77
N GLN A 121 -9.30 -1.71 6.88
CA GLN A 121 -10.16 -1.63 8.07
C GLN A 121 -9.54 -2.33 9.28
N ALA A 122 -9.02 -3.54 9.10
CA ALA A 122 -8.41 -4.33 10.18
C ALA A 122 -7.19 -3.63 10.79
N TYR A 123 -6.40 -2.94 9.99
CA TYR A 123 -5.18 -2.25 10.42
C TYR A 123 -5.35 -0.75 10.63
N ASN A 124 -6.57 -0.26 10.50
CA ASN A 124 -6.89 1.17 10.63
C ASN A 124 -6.00 2.05 9.73
N LEU A 125 -5.87 1.66 8.47
CA LEU A 125 -5.14 2.41 7.46
C LEU A 125 -6.09 3.24 6.62
N PRO A 126 -5.71 4.46 6.23
CA PRO A 126 -6.60 5.34 5.46
C PRO A 126 -6.77 4.90 4.01
N VAL A 127 -5.72 4.35 3.40
CA VAL A 127 -5.69 4.05 1.96
C VAL A 127 -4.98 2.73 1.67
N GLY A 128 -5.56 1.94 0.78
CA GLY A 128 -4.92 0.83 0.11
C GLY A 128 -4.75 1.10 -1.38
N LEU A 129 -3.68 0.58 -1.96
CA LEU A 129 -3.41 0.60 -3.38
C LEU A 129 -3.20 -0.82 -3.88
N LEU A 130 -4.03 -1.22 -4.82
CA LEU A 130 -3.97 -2.53 -5.46
C LEU A 130 -3.38 -2.37 -6.86
N LEU A 131 -2.30 -3.08 -7.14
CA LEU A 131 -1.58 -3.05 -8.41
C LEU A 131 -1.60 -4.43 -9.05
N ASN A 132 -2.07 -4.54 -10.28
CA ASN A 132 -2.03 -5.80 -11.02
C ASN A 132 -1.13 -5.69 -12.24
N PHE A 133 -0.06 -6.47 -12.23
CA PHE A 133 0.93 -6.54 -13.31
C PHE A 133 0.64 -7.64 -14.33
N GLY A 134 -0.34 -8.49 -14.09
CA GLY A 134 -0.62 -9.66 -14.93
C GLY A 134 -1.52 -9.37 -16.14
N SER A 135 -2.12 -8.20 -16.23
CA SER A 135 -2.91 -7.77 -17.38
C SER A 135 -2.05 -7.09 -18.45
N LYS A 136 -2.59 -6.94 -19.65
CA LYS A 136 -1.92 -6.27 -20.79
C LYS A 136 -1.44 -4.87 -20.45
N SER A 137 -2.28 -4.11 -19.74
CA SER A 137 -1.96 -2.81 -19.18
C SER A 137 -1.97 -2.93 -17.66
N LEU A 138 -1.17 -2.12 -16.98
CA LEU A 138 -1.22 -2.07 -15.52
C LEU A 138 -2.63 -1.70 -15.07
N GLU A 139 -3.24 -2.57 -14.27
CA GLU A 139 -4.45 -2.23 -13.55
C GLU A 139 -4.10 -1.73 -12.14
N TYR A 140 -4.77 -0.68 -11.69
CA TYR A 140 -4.60 -0.18 -10.33
C TYR A 140 -5.93 0.31 -9.77
N LYS A 141 -6.10 0.13 -8.48
CA LYS A 141 -7.28 0.60 -7.73
C LYS A 141 -6.86 1.20 -6.40
N ARG A 142 -7.37 2.38 -6.11
CA ARG A 142 -7.30 2.99 -4.78
C ARG A 142 -8.49 2.56 -3.96
N VAL A 143 -8.24 2.18 -2.73
CA VAL A 143 -9.26 1.76 -1.78
C VAL A 143 -9.19 2.68 -0.57
N TYR A 144 -10.25 3.44 -0.31
CA TYR A 144 -10.31 4.38 0.80
C TYR A 144 -11.10 3.79 1.95
N ASN A 145 -10.46 3.72 3.13
CA ASN A 145 -11.14 3.32 4.36
C ASN A 145 -11.99 4.47 4.87
N VAL A 146 -13.28 4.46 4.53
CA VAL A 146 -14.24 5.52 4.91
C VAL A 146 -14.46 5.64 6.42
N ASN A 147 -14.08 4.64 7.19
CA ASN A 147 -14.16 4.65 8.65
C ASN A 147 -12.89 5.25 9.29
N HIS A 148 -11.83 5.49 8.52
CA HIS A 148 -10.63 6.12 9.03
C HIS A 148 -10.89 7.61 9.32
N PRO A 149 -10.42 8.15 10.47
CA PRO A 149 -10.68 9.56 10.86
C PRO A 149 -10.28 10.58 9.80
N GLU A 150 -9.19 10.33 9.08
CA GLU A 150 -8.68 11.25 8.04
C GLU A 150 -9.51 11.25 6.75
N ASN A 151 -10.38 10.25 6.56
CA ASN A 151 -11.25 10.12 5.39
C ASN A 151 -12.69 10.61 5.64
N LYS A 152 -12.94 11.39 6.70
CA LYS A 152 -14.29 11.86 7.05
C LYS A 152 -14.96 12.66 5.95
N GLU A 153 -14.20 13.34 5.11
CA GLU A 153 -14.74 14.13 3.99
C GLU A 153 -15.31 13.25 2.87
N TYR A 154 -14.76 12.07 2.65
CA TYR A 154 -15.29 11.10 1.69
C TYR A 154 -16.62 10.50 2.12
N LYS A 155 -16.91 10.45 3.42
CA LYS A 155 -18.18 9.98 3.96
C LYS A 155 -19.35 10.92 3.61
N LYS A 156 -19.09 12.21 3.47
CA LYS A 156 -20.14 13.20 3.18
C LYS A 156 -20.64 13.17 1.74
N GLY A 157 -19.86 12.58 0.82
CA GLY A 157 -20.23 12.44 -0.59
C GLY A 157 -20.98 11.16 -0.93
N LEU A 158 -21.19 10.25 0.06
CA LEU A 158 -21.85 8.95 -0.12
C LEU A 158 -23.30 8.91 0.42
N ASN A 159 -23.81 10.04 0.92
CA ASN A 159 -25.20 10.19 1.40
C ASN A 159 -26.04 10.92 0.37
#